data_339f09be77eeef321b60a73ff34997fa
#
_entry.id   339f09be77eeef321b60a73ff34997fa
#
_cell.length_a   1.000
_cell.length_b   1.000
_cell.length_c   1.000
_cell.angle_alpha   90.00
_cell.angle_beta   90.00
_cell.angle_gamma   90.00
#
_symmetry.space_group_name_H-M   'P 1'
#
loop_
_entity.id
_entity.type
_entity.pdbx_description
1 polymer ?
#
loop_
_entity_poly.entity_id
_entity_poly.type
_entity_poly.pdbx_seq_one_letter_code
_entity_poly.pdbx_strand_id
1 'polypeptide(L)'
;AGHTCIKGRYAFGFYDHPDRLKTPLIKRNGKFEEASWDEAYDFIKKELNRITKANGPDAVAGISSARCTNEENYVFQKMIRAAIGTNNIDCCARICHSPTAWGMQQTFGTGAATNSTEDIYHADLFMVIGANPTNAHPVTGAKIKQQVMKGKKLIVLDPITTELAKLADYHIKLRPGTNVAILNMMLHYILKANLYDKDFVRDRTEGFANFIKEI
;
A
#
# COMPACT_ATOMS: atom_id res chain seq x y z
N ALA A 1 5.44 -6.28 23.45
CA ALA A 1 5.53 -4.82 23.34
C ALA A 1 7.00 -4.39 23.30
N GLY A 2 7.29 -3.16 22.88
CA GLY A 2 8.66 -2.61 22.86
C GLY A 2 9.45 -2.88 21.58
N HIS A 3 8.88 -3.49 20.58
CA HIS A 3 9.53 -3.68 19.30
C HIS A 3 9.49 -2.41 18.46
N THR A 4 10.66 -1.94 18.04
CA THR A 4 10.81 -0.92 16.99
C THR A 4 11.66 -1.50 15.87
N CYS A 5 11.32 -1.20 14.62
CA CYS A 5 12.14 -1.63 13.49
C CYS A 5 13.42 -0.78 13.40
N ILE A 6 14.37 -1.22 12.58
CA ILE A 6 15.65 -0.54 12.35
C ILE A 6 15.44 0.92 11.92
N LYS A 7 14.41 1.20 11.12
CA LYS A 7 14.09 2.55 10.66
C LYS A 7 13.71 3.48 11.81
N GLY A 8 12.77 3.07 12.66
CA GLY A 8 12.35 3.85 13.83
C GLY A 8 13.43 3.98 14.90
N ARG A 9 14.37 3.04 14.95
CA ARG A 9 15.43 3.01 15.95
C ARG A 9 16.68 3.80 15.55
N TYR A 10 17.04 3.78 14.27
CA TYR A 10 18.34 4.29 13.80
C TYR A 10 18.28 5.29 12.65
N ALA A 11 17.09 5.60 12.11
CA ALA A 11 16.98 6.49 10.95
C ALA A 11 17.03 7.99 11.31
N PHE A 12 17.35 8.36 12.53
CA PHE A 12 17.34 9.75 12.98
C PHE A 12 18.35 10.66 12.24
N GLY A 13 19.38 10.09 11.64
CA GLY A 13 20.38 10.88 10.87
C GLY A 13 19.94 11.31 9.48
N PHE A 14 18.76 10.87 8.98
CA PHE A 14 18.36 11.17 7.60
C PHE A 14 18.06 12.66 7.36
N TYR A 15 17.62 13.40 8.38
CA TYR A 15 17.25 14.80 8.27
C TYR A 15 18.45 15.73 8.04
N ASP A 16 19.64 15.33 8.45
CA ASP A 16 20.88 16.12 8.32
C ASP A 16 21.98 15.35 7.53
N HIS A 17 21.58 14.43 6.68
CA HIS A 17 22.52 13.69 5.86
C HIS A 17 23.23 14.63 4.86
N PRO A 18 24.54 14.46 4.58
CA PRO A 18 25.28 15.28 3.63
C PRO A 18 24.65 15.35 2.23
N ASP A 19 24.05 14.27 1.77
CA ASP A 19 23.41 14.19 0.45
C ASP A 19 21.99 14.79 0.42
N ARG A 20 21.51 15.32 1.55
CA ARG A 20 20.19 15.94 1.58
C ARG A 20 20.17 17.22 0.75
N LEU A 21 19.18 17.33 -0.15
CA LEU A 21 18.96 18.56 -0.92
C LEU A 21 18.57 19.71 0.04
N LYS A 22 19.29 20.83 -0.05
CA LYS A 22 19.08 22.03 0.77
C LYS A 22 18.55 23.21 -0.05
N THR A 23 18.68 23.12 -1.37
CA THR A 23 18.23 24.13 -2.33
C THR A 23 17.39 23.46 -3.42
N PRO A 24 16.47 24.22 -4.07
CA PRO A 24 15.80 23.73 -5.26
C PRO A 24 16.79 23.36 -6.38
N LEU A 25 16.44 22.38 -7.19
CA LEU A 25 17.19 22.00 -8.37
C LEU A 25 16.33 22.17 -9.62
N ILE A 26 16.84 22.87 -10.61
CA ILE A 26 16.18 23.00 -11.93
C ILE A 26 17.03 22.26 -12.97
N LYS A 27 16.37 21.44 -13.78
CA LYS A 27 17.04 20.72 -14.86
C LYS A 27 17.24 21.65 -16.06
N ARG A 28 18.52 21.98 -16.36
CA ARG A 28 18.92 22.78 -17.51
C ARG A 28 19.89 21.96 -18.37
N ASN A 29 19.65 21.90 -19.67
CA ASN A 29 20.50 21.15 -20.61
C ASN A 29 20.78 19.68 -20.18
N GLY A 30 19.79 19.04 -19.55
CA GLY A 30 19.91 17.63 -19.11
C GLY A 30 20.56 17.45 -17.73
N LYS A 31 21.10 18.50 -17.10
CA LYS A 31 21.75 18.45 -15.78
C LYS A 31 20.93 19.22 -14.75
N PHE A 32 20.92 18.73 -13.51
CA PHE A 32 20.34 19.47 -12.40
C PHE A 32 21.33 20.53 -11.88
N GLU A 33 20.85 21.75 -11.77
CA GLU A 33 21.59 22.92 -11.28
C GLU A 33 20.85 23.51 -10.09
N GLU A 34 21.60 24.02 -9.10
CA GLU A 34 21.01 24.70 -7.95
C GLU A 34 20.32 26.00 -8.41
N ALA A 35 19.19 26.29 -7.78
CA ALA A 35 18.39 27.48 -8.04
C ALA A 35 17.91 28.09 -6.72
N SER A 36 17.59 29.38 -6.75
CA SER A 36 16.89 30.02 -5.65
C SER A 36 15.42 29.57 -5.61
N TRP A 37 14.76 29.79 -4.47
CA TRP A 37 13.32 29.51 -4.35
C TRP A 37 12.49 30.38 -5.30
N ASP A 38 12.87 31.64 -5.50
CA ASP A 38 12.17 32.55 -6.41
C ASP A 38 12.27 32.05 -7.87
N GLU A 39 13.47 31.64 -8.31
CA GLU A 39 13.64 31.03 -9.63
C GLU A 39 12.79 29.75 -9.78
N ALA A 40 12.75 28.91 -8.75
CA ALA A 40 11.95 27.68 -8.78
C ALA A 40 10.47 27.98 -8.87
N TYR A 41 9.96 28.95 -8.11
CA TYR A 41 8.56 29.36 -8.18
C TYR A 41 8.20 29.98 -9.53
N ASP A 42 9.04 30.82 -10.08
CA ASP A 42 8.80 31.40 -11.40
C ASP A 42 8.80 30.34 -12.51
N PHE A 43 9.71 29.37 -12.42
CA PHE A 43 9.75 28.24 -13.35
C PHE A 43 8.47 27.42 -13.26
N ILE A 44 8.04 27.02 -12.06
CA ILE A 44 6.81 26.24 -11.83
C ILE A 44 5.59 27.00 -12.36
N LYS A 45 5.46 28.30 -12.00
CA LYS A 45 4.37 29.17 -12.45
C LYS A 45 4.31 29.27 -13.96
N LYS A 46 5.44 29.47 -14.61
CA LYS A 46 5.55 29.57 -16.07
C LYS A 46 5.08 28.28 -16.75
N GLU A 47 5.56 27.12 -16.29
CA GLU A 47 5.23 25.84 -16.87
C GLU A 47 3.78 25.43 -16.63
N LEU A 48 3.24 25.62 -15.43
CA LEU A 48 1.83 25.35 -15.15
C LEU A 48 0.93 26.23 -15.99
N ASN A 49 1.23 27.54 -16.13
CA ASN A 49 0.49 28.44 -16.99
C ASN A 49 0.58 28.05 -18.47
N ARG A 50 1.74 27.59 -18.94
CA ARG A 50 1.92 27.12 -20.31
C ARG A 50 1.04 25.90 -20.59
N ILE A 51 1.05 24.91 -19.68
CA ILE A 51 0.29 23.67 -19.81
C ILE A 51 -1.21 23.96 -19.77
N THR A 52 -1.67 24.72 -18.77
CA THR A 52 -3.11 24.99 -18.60
C THR A 52 -3.68 25.84 -19.72
N LYS A 53 -2.92 26.79 -20.25
CA LYS A 53 -3.34 27.61 -21.43
C LYS A 53 -3.43 26.78 -22.70
N ALA A 54 -2.54 25.82 -22.89
CA ALA A 54 -2.49 24.99 -24.09
C ALA A 54 -3.52 23.84 -24.07
N ASN A 55 -3.77 23.24 -22.91
CA ASN A 55 -4.49 21.96 -22.82
C ASN A 55 -5.66 21.99 -21.80
N GLY A 56 -5.91 23.13 -21.18
CA GLY A 56 -6.91 23.25 -20.10
C GLY A 56 -6.40 22.84 -18.73
N PRO A 57 -7.13 23.16 -17.64
CA PRO A 57 -6.73 22.88 -16.27
C PRO A 57 -6.66 21.37 -15.97
N ASP A 58 -7.47 20.55 -16.61
CA ASP A 58 -7.50 19.10 -16.39
C ASP A 58 -6.27 18.35 -16.94
N ALA A 59 -5.39 19.05 -17.67
CA ALA A 59 -4.08 18.53 -18.06
C ALA A 59 -3.08 18.49 -16.87
N VAL A 60 -3.45 19.05 -15.72
CA VAL A 60 -2.66 19.05 -14.48
C VAL A 60 -3.36 18.17 -13.45
N ALA A 61 -2.58 17.36 -12.75
CA ALA A 61 -3.05 16.59 -11.61
C ALA A 61 -2.10 16.74 -10.42
N GLY A 62 -2.64 16.65 -9.21
CA GLY A 62 -1.89 16.66 -7.96
C GLY A 62 -2.03 15.34 -7.21
N ILE A 63 -0.92 14.84 -6.65
CA ILE A 63 -0.91 13.69 -5.77
C ILE A 63 -0.27 14.10 -4.44
N SER A 64 -1.04 14.02 -3.37
CA SER A 64 -0.60 14.31 -2.02
C SER A 64 -0.17 13.05 -1.28
N SER A 65 0.28 13.18 -0.04
CA SER A 65 0.79 12.05 0.74
C SER A 65 0.29 12.07 2.18
N ALA A 66 0.01 10.89 2.72
CA ALA A 66 -0.25 10.71 4.15
C ALA A 66 0.99 10.97 5.05
N ARG A 67 2.16 11.22 4.46
CA ARG A 67 3.39 11.60 5.15
C ARG A 67 3.58 13.11 5.29
N CYS A 68 2.68 13.88 4.69
CA CYS A 68 2.60 15.33 4.85
C CYS A 68 1.68 15.69 6.02
N THR A 69 1.81 16.90 6.55
CA THR A 69 0.88 17.41 7.56
C THR A 69 -0.50 17.67 6.95
N ASN A 70 -1.51 17.82 7.80
CA ASN A 70 -2.85 18.17 7.33
C ASN A 70 -2.87 19.54 6.64
N GLU A 71 -2.08 20.49 7.13
CA GLU A 71 -1.93 21.83 6.60
C GLU A 71 -1.34 21.79 5.19
N GLU A 72 -0.27 21.02 4.97
CA GLU A 72 0.34 20.83 3.65
C GLU A 72 -0.65 20.22 2.66
N ASN A 73 -1.37 19.17 3.06
CA ASN A 73 -2.41 18.55 2.24
C ASN A 73 -3.54 19.53 1.90
N TYR A 74 -3.97 20.32 2.87
CA TYR A 74 -5.02 21.33 2.65
C TYR A 74 -4.56 22.42 1.67
N VAL A 75 -3.38 22.97 1.87
CA VAL A 75 -2.84 24.05 1.00
C VAL A 75 -2.62 23.51 -0.41
N PHE A 76 -2.09 22.31 -0.56
CA PHE A 76 -1.87 21.68 -1.85
C PHE A 76 -3.20 21.45 -2.59
N GLN A 77 -4.21 20.91 -1.89
CA GLN A 77 -5.55 20.73 -2.46
C GLN A 77 -6.17 22.08 -2.89
N LYS A 78 -6.02 23.11 -2.04
CA LYS A 78 -6.49 24.45 -2.35
C LYS A 78 -5.80 25.03 -3.59
N MET A 79 -4.49 24.83 -3.72
CA MET A 79 -3.72 25.27 -4.90
C MET A 79 -4.25 24.60 -6.18
N ILE A 80 -4.43 23.29 -6.18
CA ILE A 80 -4.92 22.55 -7.37
C ILE A 80 -6.33 22.99 -7.75
N ARG A 81 -7.23 23.15 -6.77
CA ARG A 81 -8.62 23.53 -7.05
C ARG A 81 -8.81 25.01 -7.36
N ALA A 82 -8.20 25.89 -6.58
CA ALA A 82 -8.44 27.32 -6.70
C ALA A 82 -7.50 28.01 -7.70
N ALA A 83 -6.22 27.62 -7.76
CA ALA A 83 -5.25 28.28 -8.64
C ALA A 83 -5.13 27.60 -10.01
N ILE A 84 -5.15 26.27 -10.07
CA ILE A 84 -5.11 25.53 -11.34
C ILE A 84 -6.52 25.41 -11.95
N GLY A 85 -7.54 25.21 -11.12
CA GLY A 85 -8.93 25.13 -11.56
C GLY A 85 -9.38 23.71 -11.93
N THR A 86 -8.78 22.67 -11.33
CA THR A 86 -9.15 21.27 -11.56
C THR A 86 -9.41 20.51 -10.26
N ASN A 87 -10.24 19.48 -10.32
CA ASN A 87 -10.45 18.51 -9.23
C ASN A 87 -9.54 17.27 -9.32
N ASN A 88 -8.58 17.25 -10.23
CA ASN A 88 -7.63 16.16 -10.39
C ASN A 88 -6.58 16.17 -9.25
N ILE A 89 -7.05 15.96 -8.04
CA ILE A 89 -6.24 15.88 -6.82
C ILE A 89 -6.63 14.64 -6.03
N ASP A 90 -5.67 13.82 -5.67
CA ASP A 90 -5.87 12.66 -4.84
C ASP A 90 -4.66 12.43 -3.91
N CYS A 91 -4.70 11.41 -3.10
CA CYS A 91 -3.61 11.06 -2.19
C CYS A 91 -3.05 9.66 -2.46
N CYS A 92 -1.92 9.36 -1.83
CA CYS A 92 -1.25 8.07 -1.95
C CYS A 92 -2.16 6.87 -1.61
N ALA A 93 -3.16 7.05 -0.75
CA ALA A 93 -4.09 6.00 -0.34
C ALA A 93 -4.89 5.41 -1.52
N ARG A 94 -5.13 6.19 -2.59
CA ARG A 94 -5.86 5.73 -3.79
C ARG A 94 -5.28 4.45 -4.37
N ILE A 95 -3.96 4.35 -4.44
CA ILE A 95 -3.25 3.19 -4.99
C ILE A 95 -2.78 2.26 -3.86
N CYS A 96 -2.52 2.79 -2.67
CA CYS A 96 -1.93 2.05 -1.56
C CYS A 96 -2.90 1.01 -0.98
N HIS A 97 -4.03 1.48 -0.41
CA HIS A 97 -4.96 0.62 0.34
C HIS A 97 -6.44 0.96 0.17
N SER A 98 -6.82 2.02 -0.54
CA SER A 98 -8.24 2.37 -0.72
C SER A 98 -9.06 1.22 -1.32
N PRO A 99 -8.58 0.46 -2.32
CA PRO A 99 -9.28 -0.72 -2.80
C PRO A 99 -9.45 -1.80 -1.73
N THR A 100 -8.40 -2.06 -0.93
CA THR A 100 -8.46 -3.01 0.19
C THR A 100 -9.39 -2.52 1.29
N ALA A 101 -9.31 -1.24 1.67
CA ALA A 101 -10.20 -0.65 2.67
C ALA A 101 -11.66 -0.74 2.25
N TRP A 102 -11.96 -0.46 0.96
CA TRP A 102 -13.30 -0.61 0.43
C TRP A 102 -13.78 -2.06 0.46
N GLY A 103 -12.96 -2.99 -0.01
CA GLY A 103 -13.28 -4.43 0.02
C GLY A 103 -13.54 -4.93 1.44
N MET A 104 -12.71 -4.54 2.41
CA MET A 104 -12.91 -4.89 3.82
C MET A 104 -14.19 -4.26 4.38
N GLN A 105 -14.50 -3.01 4.02
CA GLN A 105 -15.75 -2.36 4.43
C GLN A 105 -16.97 -3.13 3.91
N GLN A 106 -16.93 -3.66 2.69
CA GLN A 106 -18.02 -4.46 2.12
C GLN A 106 -18.15 -5.84 2.78
N THR A 107 -17.04 -6.46 3.17
CA THR A 107 -17.02 -7.83 3.71
C THR A 107 -17.08 -7.90 5.23
N PHE A 108 -16.47 -6.94 5.93
CA PHE A 108 -16.34 -6.95 7.40
C PHE A 108 -17.02 -5.75 8.08
N GLY A 109 -17.57 -4.81 7.30
CA GLY A 109 -18.13 -3.58 7.85
C GLY A 109 -17.09 -2.57 8.36
N THR A 110 -15.81 -2.82 8.15
CA THR A 110 -14.71 -1.93 8.58
C THR A 110 -13.55 -1.99 7.59
N GLY A 111 -12.92 -0.85 7.33
CA GLY A 111 -11.71 -0.77 6.50
C GLY A 111 -10.40 -0.98 7.26
N ALA A 112 -10.46 -1.39 8.53
CA ALA A 112 -9.30 -1.63 9.39
C ALA A 112 -9.03 -3.13 9.56
N ALA A 113 -7.82 -3.48 9.99
CA ALA A 113 -7.44 -4.86 10.29
C ALA A 113 -8.38 -5.46 11.36
N THR A 114 -8.88 -6.67 11.10
CA THR A 114 -9.84 -7.34 11.99
C THR A 114 -9.17 -8.03 13.18
N ASN A 115 -7.86 -8.27 13.10
CA ASN A 115 -7.08 -9.00 14.08
C ASN A 115 -5.96 -8.16 14.67
N SER A 116 -5.57 -8.49 15.90
CA SER A 116 -4.41 -7.90 16.55
C SER A 116 -3.10 -8.52 16.03
N THR A 117 -1.97 -7.84 16.25
CA THR A 117 -0.65 -8.42 15.92
C THR A 117 -0.27 -9.59 16.84
N GLU A 118 -0.98 -9.79 17.93
CA GLU A 118 -0.76 -10.92 18.85
C GLU A 118 -1.37 -12.22 18.28
N ASP A 119 -2.37 -12.13 17.40
CA ASP A 119 -3.00 -13.29 16.75
C ASP A 119 -2.01 -14.07 15.85
N ILE A 120 -0.90 -13.42 15.44
CA ILE A 120 0.20 -14.10 14.76
C ILE A 120 0.74 -15.29 15.56
N TYR A 121 0.71 -15.23 16.90
CA TYR A 121 1.19 -16.32 17.74
C TYR A 121 0.23 -17.50 17.82
N HIS A 122 -1.04 -17.30 17.47
CA HIS A 122 -2.11 -18.29 17.53
C HIS A 122 -2.43 -18.94 16.19
N ALA A 123 -1.95 -18.36 15.08
CA ALA A 123 -2.14 -18.93 13.75
C ALA A 123 -1.30 -20.20 13.54
N ASP A 124 -1.84 -21.18 12.85
CA ASP A 124 -1.14 -22.40 12.44
C ASP A 124 -0.62 -22.34 11.01
N LEU A 125 -1.25 -21.49 10.19
CA LEU A 125 -0.89 -21.22 8.80
C LEU A 125 -0.90 -19.72 8.53
N PHE A 126 0.11 -19.26 7.84
CA PHE A 126 0.18 -17.91 7.30
C PHE A 126 0.04 -17.94 5.79
N MET A 127 -0.77 -17.05 5.24
CA MET A 127 -0.85 -16.81 3.81
C MET A 127 -0.51 -15.34 3.55
N VAL A 128 0.57 -15.09 2.80
CA VAL A 128 1.05 -13.75 2.46
C VAL A 128 0.92 -13.54 0.97
N ILE A 129 0.14 -12.52 0.56
CA ILE A 129 -0.20 -12.26 -0.84
C ILE A 129 0.22 -10.86 -1.21
N GLY A 130 1.08 -10.71 -2.23
CA GLY A 130 1.49 -9.42 -2.78
C GLY A 130 2.07 -8.47 -1.72
N ALA A 131 2.75 -9.01 -0.72
CA ALA A 131 3.25 -8.26 0.41
C ALA A 131 4.65 -8.71 0.82
N ASN A 132 5.49 -7.73 1.18
CA ASN A 132 6.82 -7.98 1.74
C ASN A 132 6.92 -7.37 3.13
N PRO A 133 6.31 -8.00 4.16
CA PRO A 133 6.31 -7.45 5.51
C PRO A 133 7.71 -7.38 6.13
N THR A 134 8.67 -8.15 5.66
CA THR A 134 10.06 -8.05 6.12
C THR A 134 10.63 -6.65 5.85
N ASN A 135 10.30 -6.05 4.71
CA ASN A 135 10.76 -4.71 4.34
C ASN A 135 9.80 -3.61 4.79
N ALA A 136 8.49 -3.80 4.56
CA ALA A 136 7.49 -2.76 4.80
C ALA A 136 7.05 -2.69 6.28
N HIS A 137 6.97 -3.83 6.97
CA HIS A 137 6.52 -3.97 8.35
C HIS A 137 7.45 -4.93 9.11
N PRO A 138 8.73 -4.55 9.35
CA PRO A 138 9.76 -5.49 9.81
C PRO A 138 9.42 -6.22 11.11
N VAL A 139 8.70 -5.59 12.03
CA VAL A 139 8.28 -6.23 13.30
C VAL A 139 7.28 -7.35 13.02
N THR A 140 6.30 -7.12 12.15
CA THR A 140 5.34 -8.16 11.72
C THR A 140 6.05 -9.28 10.97
N GLY A 141 6.94 -8.93 10.04
CA GLY A 141 7.76 -9.91 9.31
C GLY A 141 8.61 -10.79 10.24
N ALA A 142 9.23 -10.18 11.26
CA ALA A 142 10.01 -10.92 12.26
C ALA A 142 9.14 -11.88 13.10
N LYS A 143 7.94 -11.45 13.51
CA LYS A 143 6.99 -12.31 14.24
C LYS A 143 6.56 -13.51 13.38
N ILE A 144 6.21 -13.30 12.12
CA ILE A 144 5.86 -14.38 11.20
C ILE A 144 7.03 -15.35 11.03
N LYS A 145 8.25 -14.85 10.74
CA LYS A 145 9.46 -15.69 10.63
C LYS A 145 9.67 -16.55 11.88
N GLN A 146 9.53 -15.97 13.06
CA GLN A 146 9.68 -16.70 14.32
C GLN A 146 8.68 -17.85 14.45
N GLN A 147 7.43 -17.65 14.03
CA GLN A 147 6.44 -18.71 14.09
C GLN A 147 6.70 -19.80 13.04
N VAL A 148 7.13 -19.43 11.83
CA VAL A 148 7.53 -20.39 10.79
C VAL A 148 8.72 -21.24 11.25
N MET A 149 9.72 -20.63 11.90
CA MET A 149 10.85 -21.35 12.48
C MET A 149 10.45 -22.29 13.63
N LYS A 150 9.30 -22.09 14.25
CA LYS A 150 8.70 -22.99 15.25
C LYS A 150 7.82 -24.08 14.62
N GLY A 151 7.81 -24.19 13.29
CA GLY A 151 7.08 -25.23 12.55
C GLY A 151 5.69 -24.83 12.03
N LYS A 152 5.29 -23.57 12.18
CA LYS A 152 4.05 -23.07 11.57
C LYS A 152 4.19 -23.01 10.05
N LYS A 153 3.10 -23.23 9.34
CA LYS A 153 3.07 -23.27 7.87
C LYS A 153 3.01 -21.89 7.24
N LEU A 154 3.62 -21.77 6.06
CA LEU A 154 3.64 -20.51 5.31
C LEU A 154 3.41 -20.74 3.81
N ILE A 155 2.44 -20.02 3.27
CA ILE A 155 2.19 -19.90 1.83
C ILE A 155 2.47 -18.46 1.42
N VAL A 156 3.25 -18.27 0.37
CA VAL A 156 3.52 -16.95 -0.20
C VAL A 156 3.07 -16.92 -1.67
N LEU A 157 2.20 -15.96 -1.99
CA LEU A 157 1.77 -15.67 -3.35
C LEU A 157 2.38 -14.33 -3.78
N ASP A 158 3.48 -14.38 -4.49
CA ASP A 158 4.20 -13.17 -4.91
C ASP A 158 5.03 -13.47 -6.17
N PRO A 159 5.04 -12.60 -7.20
CA PRO A 159 5.89 -12.79 -8.37
C PRO A 159 7.39 -12.75 -8.02
N ILE A 160 7.75 -12.08 -6.92
CA ILE A 160 9.12 -11.91 -6.45
C ILE A 160 9.44 -12.90 -5.33
N THR A 161 10.63 -13.46 -5.32
CA THR A 161 11.12 -14.29 -4.23
C THR A 161 11.55 -13.40 -3.04
N THR A 162 10.58 -13.07 -2.19
CA THR A 162 10.81 -12.30 -0.95
C THR A 162 11.54 -13.14 0.09
N GLU A 163 11.97 -12.52 1.21
CA GLU A 163 12.59 -13.30 2.30
C GLU A 163 11.61 -14.31 2.92
N LEU A 164 10.35 -13.98 3.04
CA LEU A 164 9.34 -14.92 3.51
C LEU A 164 9.12 -16.05 2.49
N ALA A 165 9.17 -15.74 1.18
CA ALA A 165 9.04 -16.75 0.14
C ALA A 165 10.15 -17.81 0.19
N LYS A 166 11.35 -17.45 0.66
CA LYS A 166 12.46 -18.41 0.87
C LYS A 166 12.21 -19.39 2.02
N LEU A 167 11.35 -19.02 2.96
CA LEU A 167 10.99 -19.82 4.14
C LEU A 167 9.64 -20.52 3.97
N ALA A 168 8.92 -20.25 2.88
CA ALA A 168 7.57 -20.75 2.68
C ALA A 168 7.55 -22.24 2.34
N ASP A 169 6.55 -22.98 2.85
CA ASP A 169 6.25 -24.32 2.39
C ASP A 169 5.80 -24.32 0.91
N TYR A 170 5.07 -23.25 0.52
CA TYR A 170 4.64 -23.04 -0.87
C TYR A 170 4.86 -21.60 -1.29
N HIS A 171 5.66 -21.40 -2.34
CA HIS A 171 5.81 -20.13 -3.02
C HIS A 171 5.15 -20.19 -4.41
N ILE A 172 4.04 -19.51 -4.57
CA ILE A 172 3.27 -19.47 -5.81
C ILE A 172 3.60 -18.15 -6.53
N LYS A 173 4.35 -18.27 -7.63
CA LYS A 173 4.70 -17.12 -8.50
C LYS A 173 3.57 -16.83 -9.46
N LEU A 174 2.67 -15.96 -9.07
CA LEU A 174 1.57 -15.53 -9.93
C LEU A 174 2.01 -14.43 -10.91
N ARG A 175 1.30 -14.30 -12.01
CA ARG A 175 1.47 -13.14 -12.91
C ARG A 175 0.81 -11.91 -12.27
N PRO A 176 1.43 -10.70 -12.34
CA PRO A 176 0.76 -9.48 -11.91
C PRO A 176 -0.62 -9.34 -12.54
N GLY A 177 -1.62 -8.93 -11.74
CA GLY A 177 -3.00 -8.81 -12.17
C GLY A 177 -3.85 -10.09 -12.05
N THR A 178 -3.30 -11.23 -11.61
CA THR A 178 -4.04 -12.51 -11.51
C THR A 178 -4.43 -12.91 -10.08
N ASN A 179 -4.27 -12.02 -9.10
CA ASN A 179 -4.59 -12.31 -7.69
C ASN A 179 -6.03 -12.77 -7.49
N VAL A 180 -6.99 -12.05 -8.11
CA VAL A 180 -8.42 -12.39 -8.00
C VAL A 180 -8.69 -13.77 -8.55
N ALA A 181 -8.14 -14.10 -9.72
CA ALA A 181 -8.35 -15.41 -10.35
C ALA A 181 -7.85 -16.57 -9.46
N ILE A 182 -6.65 -16.44 -8.88
CA ILE A 182 -6.10 -17.49 -8.01
C ILE A 182 -6.87 -17.61 -6.70
N LEU A 183 -7.29 -16.49 -6.11
CA LEU A 183 -8.08 -16.51 -4.88
C LEU A 183 -9.47 -17.14 -5.10
N ASN A 184 -10.14 -16.80 -6.20
CA ASN A 184 -11.41 -17.40 -6.56
C ASN A 184 -11.27 -18.91 -6.84
N MET A 185 -10.19 -19.32 -7.50
CA MET A 185 -9.91 -20.73 -7.74
C MET A 185 -9.69 -21.51 -6.43
N MET A 186 -8.92 -20.95 -5.49
CA MET A 186 -8.74 -21.55 -4.16
C MET A 186 -10.06 -21.65 -3.42
N LEU A 187 -10.86 -20.59 -3.45
CA LEU A 187 -12.18 -20.53 -2.81
C LEU A 187 -13.15 -21.55 -3.42
N HIS A 188 -13.21 -21.62 -4.77
CA HIS A 188 -14.01 -22.62 -5.47
C HIS A 188 -13.66 -24.05 -5.01
N TYR A 189 -12.36 -24.36 -4.92
CA TYR A 189 -11.92 -25.68 -4.45
C TYR A 189 -12.34 -25.96 -3.01
N ILE A 190 -12.18 -24.99 -2.09
CA ILE A 190 -12.58 -25.10 -0.68
C ILE A 190 -14.08 -25.37 -0.58
N LEU A 191 -14.90 -24.64 -1.33
CA LEU A 191 -16.36 -24.82 -1.36
C LEU A 191 -16.76 -26.18 -1.94
N LYS A 192 -16.20 -26.53 -3.09
CA LYS A 192 -16.48 -27.80 -3.77
C LYS A 192 -16.11 -29.02 -2.93
N ALA A 193 -15.00 -28.95 -2.20
CA ALA A 193 -14.52 -30.02 -1.34
C ALA A 193 -15.14 -30.00 0.08
N ASN A 194 -16.03 -29.04 0.39
CA ASN A 194 -16.61 -28.81 1.72
C ASN A 194 -15.56 -28.64 2.83
N LEU A 195 -14.45 -27.92 2.53
CA LEU A 195 -13.33 -27.68 3.46
C LEU A 195 -13.50 -26.39 4.27
N TYR A 196 -14.71 -26.02 4.61
CA TYR A 196 -15.01 -24.83 5.41
C TYR A 196 -15.78 -25.21 6.68
N ASP A 197 -15.66 -24.40 7.71
CA ASP A 197 -16.39 -24.55 8.96
C ASP A 197 -17.84 -24.15 8.74
N LYS A 198 -18.75 -25.13 8.71
CA LYS A 198 -20.18 -24.92 8.44
C LYS A 198 -20.88 -24.18 9.55
N ASP A 199 -20.48 -24.41 10.80
CA ASP A 199 -21.08 -23.73 11.95
C ASP A 199 -20.64 -22.28 11.99
N PHE A 200 -19.36 -22.00 11.75
CA PHE A 200 -18.89 -20.62 11.60
C PHE A 200 -19.62 -19.89 10.46
N VAL A 201 -19.72 -20.49 9.30
CA VAL A 201 -20.41 -19.88 8.15
C VAL A 201 -21.87 -19.60 8.47
N ARG A 202 -22.59 -20.54 9.08
CA ARG A 202 -23.99 -20.36 9.47
C ARG A 202 -24.17 -19.21 10.48
N ASP A 203 -23.31 -19.16 11.50
CA ASP A 203 -23.50 -18.30 12.67
C ASP A 203 -22.81 -16.92 12.55
N ARG A 204 -21.85 -16.79 11.63
CA ARG A 204 -20.97 -15.62 11.54
C ARG A 204 -20.93 -14.95 10.17
N THR A 205 -21.64 -15.46 9.19
CA THR A 205 -21.70 -14.85 7.85
C THR A 205 -23.13 -14.68 7.37
N GLU A 206 -23.32 -13.78 6.44
CA GLU A 206 -24.59 -13.57 5.74
C GLU A 206 -24.39 -13.63 4.22
N GLY A 207 -25.45 -13.92 3.47
CA GLY A 207 -25.40 -13.96 2.01
C GLY A 207 -24.71 -15.19 1.41
N PHE A 208 -24.30 -16.18 2.20
CA PHE A 208 -23.51 -17.34 1.75
C PHE A 208 -24.18 -18.14 0.61
N ALA A 209 -25.51 -18.31 0.65
CA ALA A 209 -26.25 -19.03 -0.40
C ALA A 209 -26.19 -18.33 -1.78
N ASN A 210 -26.10 -17.01 -1.82
CA ASN A 210 -25.92 -16.27 -3.06
C ASN A 210 -24.45 -16.27 -3.49
N PHE A 211 -23.53 -16.12 -2.55
CA PHE A 211 -22.10 -16.16 -2.78
C PHE A 211 -21.64 -17.47 -3.48
N ILE A 212 -22.14 -18.64 -3.03
CA ILE A 212 -21.80 -19.93 -3.67
C ILE A 212 -22.18 -19.98 -5.16
N LYS A 213 -23.23 -19.23 -5.58
CA LYS A 213 -23.68 -19.25 -6.99
C LYS A 213 -22.78 -18.44 -7.90
N GLU A 214 -21.98 -17.51 -7.34
CA GLU A 214 -21.11 -16.60 -8.07
C GLU A 214 -19.67 -17.11 -8.19
N ILE A 215 -19.29 -18.09 -7.37
CA ILE A 215 -17.96 -18.70 -7.32
C ILE A 215 -17.97 -20.09 -7.99
#